data_813ff60740f63c10753d473d77eed249
#
_entry.id   813ff60740f63c10753d473d77eed249
#
_cell.length_a   1.000
_cell.length_b   1.000
_cell.length_c   1.000
_cell.angle_alpha   90.00
_cell.angle_beta   90.00
_cell.angle_gamma   90.00
#
_symmetry.space_group_name_H-M   'P 1'
#
loop_
_entity.id
_entity.type
_entity.pdbx_description
1 polymer ?
#
loop_
_entity_poly.entity_id
_entity_poly.type
_entity_poly.pdbx_seq_one_letter_code
_entity_poly.pdbx_strand_id
1 'polypeptide(L)'
;MADKSPYIDYENLPAPSEGIIAALFITVRKVAQSRDFYSRVLGGKVVLEENPCMVKLANSWIIMNPGGGPTPDKPGISVVNYEPDDTTSIFLNLRVADIDACYREWSERGAEFVTPPIDRGPEIRCYMRDPDGYMIEVGQSTGLLSGQLAKKRPEDLPG
;
A
#
# COMPACT_ATOMS: atom_id res chain seq x y z
N MET A 1 -5.75 27.65 -23.40
CA MET A 1 -5.98 26.48 -22.52
C MET A 1 -5.16 26.70 -21.26
N ALA A 2 -5.78 26.68 -20.12
CA ALA A 2 -5.04 26.74 -18.87
C ALA A 2 -4.16 25.50 -18.79
N ASP A 3 -2.87 25.70 -18.61
CA ASP A 3 -1.90 24.65 -18.31
C ASP A 3 -2.35 24.03 -16.99
N LYS A 4 -2.95 22.83 -17.05
CA LYS A 4 -3.29 22.07 -15.85
C LYS A 4 -2.02 21.38 -15.37
N SER A 5 -1.22 22.11 -14.60
CA SER A 5 -0.16 21.48 -13.85
C SER A 5 -0.77 20.39 -12.95
N PRO A 6 -0.15 19.21 -12.83
CA PRO A 6 -0.65 18.17 -11.95
C PRO A 6 -0.70 18.65 -10.50
N TYR A 7 -1.67 18.14 -9.75
CA TYR A 7 -1.80 18.47 -8.32
C TYR A 7 -0.57 18.01 -7.54
N ILE A 8 -0.06 18.88 -6.67
CA ILE A 8 1.08 18.59 -5.80
C ILE A 8 0.77 19.09 -4.38
N ASP A 9 0.82 18.19 -3.42
CA ASP A 9 0.79 18.51 -1.99
C ASP A 9 2.22 18.54 -1.45
N TYR A 10 2.85 19.70 -1.51
CA TYR A 10 4.24 19.89 -1.11
C TYR A 10 4.52 19.54 0.35
N GLU A 11 3.56 19.70 1.25
CA GLU A 11 3.72 19.43 2.67
C GLU A 11 3.78 17.93 3.00
N ASN A 12 3.18 17.11 2.16
CA ASN A 12 3.10 15.67 2.38
C ASN A 12 3.95 14.83 1.41
N LEU A 13 4.83 15.44 0.63
CA LEU A 13 5.81 14.70 -0.17
C LEU A 13 6.78 13.92 0.73
N PRO A 14 7.26 12.74 0.29
CA PRO A 14 8.24 11.96 1.03
C PRO A 14 9.67 12.55 0.88
N ALA A 15 9.86 13.75 1.41
CA ALA A 15 11.10 14.51 1.31
C ALA A 15 11.53 14.99 2.70
N PRO A 16 12.10 14.10 3.53
CA PRO A 16 12.45 14.46 4.91
C PRO A 16 13.64 15.42 4.94
N SER A 17 13.58 16.40 5.85
CA SER A 17 14.71 17.29 6.14
C SER A 17 15.76 16.62 7.02
N GLU A 18 15.39 15.59 7.76
CA GLU A 18 16.25 14.80 8.64
C GLU A 18 15.82 13.33 8.61
N GLY A 19 16.77 12.43 8.85
CA GLY A 19 16.50 11.00 8.95
C GLY A 19 16.11 10.35 7.63
N ILE A 20 15.28 9.32 7.70
CA ILE A 20 14.91 8.45 6.58
C ILE A 20 13.40 8.21 6.59
N ILE A 21 12.80 8.25 5.43
CA ILE A 21 11.42 7.80 5.19
C ILE A 21 11.48 6.60 4.24
N ALA A 22 10.75 5.55 4.57
CA ALA A 22 10.58 4.42 3.68
C ALA A 22 9.32 4.62 2.82
N ALA A 23 9.44 4.33 1.54
CA ALA A 23 8.32 4.33 0.60
C ALA A 23 8.40 3.09 -0.29
N LEU A 24 7.27 2.65 -0.83
CA LEU A 24 7.20 1.56 -1.79
C LEU A 24 7.02 2.13 -3.19
N PHE A 25 7.86 1.69 -4.12
CA PHE A 25 7.66 1.95 -5.55
C PHE A 25 7.07 0.71 -6.22
N ILE A 26 6.04 0.92 -7.03
CA ILE A 26 5.45 -0.12 -7.89
C ILE A 26 5.28 0.40 -9.31
N THR A 27 5.43 -0.49 -10.27
CA THR A 27 5.02 -0.19 -11.65
C THR A 27 3.52 -0.42 -11.79
N VAL A 28 2.86 0.42 -12.57
CA VAL A 28 1.42 0.34 -12.81
C VAL A 28 1.12 0.53 -14.30
N ARG A 29 0.16 -0.22 -14.82
CA ARG A 29 -0.25 -0.10 -16.24
C ARG A 29 -1.06 1.16 -16.49
N LYS A 30 -1.91 1.54 -15.53
CA LYS A 30 -2.80 2.69 -15.62
C LYS A 30 -2.73 3.50 -14.33
N VAL A 31 -1.97 4.58 -14.36
CA VAL A 31 -1.74 5.46 -13.20
C VAL A 31 -3.04 5.90 -12.54
N ALA A 32 -4.02 6.36 -13.33
CA ALA A 32 -5.29 6.84 -12.79
C ALA A 32 -6.08 5.74 -12.04
N GLN A 33 -6.05 4.51 -12.51
CA GLN A 33 -6.71 3.37 -11.87
C GLN A 33 -6.05 3.02 -10.53
N SER A 34 -4.73 2.96 -10.50
CA SER A 34 -3.98 2.66 -9.27
C SER A 34 -4.06 3.81 -8.28
N ARG A 35 -4.01 5.05 -8.73
CA ARG A 35 -4.25 6.22 -7.90
C ARG A 35 -5.62 6.17 -7.22
N ASP A 36 -6.67 5.82 -7.95
CA ASP A 36 -8.02 5.64 -7.40
C ASP A 36 -8.07 4.54 -6.35
N PHE A 37 -7.43 3.39 -6.63
CA PHE A 37 -7.40 2.28 -5.70
C PHE A 37 -6.72 2.66 -4.37
N TYR A 38 -5.50 3.19 -4.41
CA TYR A 38 -4.77 3.52 -3.18
C TYR A 38 -5.36 4.72 -2.43
N SER A 39 -6.08 5.62 -3.11
CA SER A 39 -6.76 6.76 -2.48
C SER A 39 -8.19 6.46 -2.09
N ARG A 40 -9.10 6.32 -3.04
CA ARG A 40 -10.53 6.13 -2.77
C ARG A 40 -10.83 4.80 -2.06
N VAL A 41 -10.24 3.71 -2.52
CA VAL A 41 -10.54 2.38 -1.96
C VAL A 41 -9.85 2.19 -0.62
N LEU A 42 -8.53 2.40 -0.55
CA LEU A 42 -7.76 2.17 0.68
C LEU A 42 -7.69 3.39 1.62
N GLY A 43 -8.15 4.54 1.20
CA GLY A 43 -8.20 5.74 2.03
C GLY A 43 -6.92 6.55 2.09
N GLY A 44 -5.98 6.32 1.16
CA GLY A 44 -4.77 7.13 1.04
C GLY A 44 -5.04 8.54 0.50
N LYS A 45 -4.07 9.40 0.68
CA LYS A 45 -4.11 10.79 0.19
C LYS A 45 -3.20 10.95 -1.02
N VAL A 46 -3.75 11.42 -2.14
CA VAL A 46 -2.94 11.78 -3.31
C VAL A 46 -2.08 13.00 -2.95
N VAL A 47 -0.76 12.87 -3.04
CA VAL A 47 0.17 13.95 -2.76
C VAL A 47 0.87 14.46 -4.02
N LEU A 48 0.99 13.61 -5.03
CA LEU A 48 1.43 13.99 -6.38
C LEU A 48 0.61 13.18 -7.38
N GLU A 49 -0.05 13.86 -8.30
CA GLU A 49 -1.05 13.24 -9.15
C GLU A 49 -0.43 12.32 -10.21
N GLU A 50 0.66 12.77 -10.82
CA GLU A 50 1.36 12.02 -11.88
C GLU A 50 2.81 12.47 -12.06
N ASN A 51 3.60 11.61 -12.71
CA ASN A 51 5.00 11.83 -13.12
C ASN A 51 6.02 11.99 -11.98
N PRO A 52 6.10 11.11 -11.00
CA PRO A 52 5.27 9.92 -10.75
C PRO A 52 4.00 10.25 -9.99
N CYS A 53 3.07 9.31 -9.89
CA CYS A 53 1.98 9.42 -8.92
C CYS A 53 2.48 8.99 -7.54
N MET A 54 2.08 9.72 -6.50
CA MET A 54 2.38 9.38 -5.11
C MET A 54 1.11 9.48 -4.26
N VAL A 55 0.83 8.40 -3.53
CA VAL A 55 -0.28 8.35 -2.58
C VAL A 55 0.30 8.06 -1.19
N LYS A 56 0.07 8.97 -0.25
CA LYS A 56 0.39 8.72 1.16
C LYS A 56 -0.66 7.79 1.75
N LEU A 57 -0.24 6.59 2.12
CA LEU A 57 -1.09 5.57 2.73
C LEU A 57 -0.55 5.26 4.14
N ALA A 58 -1.37 5.54 5.16
CA ALA A 58 -0.96 5.40 6.56
C ALA A 58 0.36 6.16 6.85
N ASN A 59 1.41 5.48 7.27
CA ASN A 59 2.70 6.05 7.59
C ASN A 59 3.76 5.92 6.47
N SER A 60 3.33 5.60 5.26
CA SER A 60 4.24 5.41 4.12
C SER A 60 3.64 6.02 2.84
N TRP A 61 4.37 5.90 1.75
CA TRP A 61 3.96 6.39 0.43
C TRP A 61 4.04 5.26 -0.58
N ILE A 62 3.06 5.21 -1.47
CA ILE A 62 3.09 4.37 -2.66
C ILE A 62 3.44 5.28 -3.83
N ILE A 63 4.61 5.04 -4.42
CA ILE A 63 5.12 5.77 -5.58
C ILE A 63 4.93 4.89 -6.80
N MET A 64 4.32 5.42 -7.86
CA MET A 64 3.94 4.60 -9.00
C MET A 64 4.10 5.33 -10.34
N ASN A 65 4.58 4.61 -11.33
CA ASN A 65 4.59 5.00 -12.73
C ASN A 65 4.61 3.75 -13.64
N PRO A 66 4.48 3.90 -14.97
CA PRO A 66 4.47 2.75 -15.88
C PRO A 66 5.80 2.01 -16.03
N GLY A 67 6.87 2.46 -15.37
CA GLY A 67 8.19 1.88 -15.54
C GLY A 67 8.95 2.47 -16.72
N GLY A 68 10.01 1.80 -17.14
CA GLY A 68 10.85 2.24 -18.24
C GLY A 68 12.17 1.49 -18.32
N GLY A 69 12.96 1.81 -19.32
CA GLY A 69 14.28 1.23 -19.52
C GLY A 69 15.34 1.71 -18.52
N PRO A 70 16.59 1.29 -18.71
CA PRO A 70 17.71 1.73 -17.89
C PRO A 70 17.89 3.24 -17.89
N THR A 71 18.39 3.76 -16.79
CA THR A 71 18.75 5.17 -16.60
C THR A 71 20.19 5.27 -16.09
N PRO A 72 20.84 6.44 -16.13
CA PRO A 72 22.23 6.60 -15.67
C PRO A 72 22.47 6.16 -14.23
N ASP A 73 21.45 6.25 -13.36
CA ASP A 73 21.49 5.86 -11.94
C ASP A 73 21.12 4.40 -11.67
N LYS A 74 20.65 3.67 -12.71
CA LYS A 74 20.42 2.23 -12.70
C LYS A 74 20.74 1.61 -14.06
N PRO A 75 22.01 1.63 -14.45
CA PRO A 75 22.43 1.15 -15.76
C PRO A 75 22.14 -0.35 -15.94
N GLY A 76 21.61 -0.71 -17.10
CA GLY A 76 21.29 -2.11 -17.43
C GLY A 76 20.02 -2.67 -16.75
N ILE A 77 19.32 -1.87 -15.93
CA ILE A 77 18.13 -2.31 -15.21
C ILE A 77 16.89 -1.63 -15.78
N SER A 78 15.98 -2.42 -16.31
CA SER A 78 14.65 -1.97 -16.71
C SER A 78 13.66 -2.18 -15.57
N VAL A 79 12.72 -1.26 -15.43
CA VAL A 79 11.59 -1.37 -14.50
C VAL A 79 10.36 -1.68 -15.34
N VAL A 80 9.80 -2.86 -15.14
CA VAL A 80 8.74 -3.42 -15.98
C VAL A 80 7.46 -3.66 -15.20
N ASN A 81 6.33 -3.76 -15.91
CA ASN A 81 5.06 -4.12 -15.29
C ASN A 81 5.11 -5.53 -14.71
N TYR A 82 4.51 -5.67 -13.55
CA TYR A 82 4.31 -6.97 -12.91
C TYR A 82 3.34 -7.84 -13.71
N GLU A 83 3.70 -9.09 -13.92
CA GLU A 83 2.83 -10.11 -14.52
C GLU A 83 2.33 -11.02 -13.40
N PRO A 84 1.08 -10.82 -12.92
CA PRO A 84 0.56 -11.59 -11.81
C PRO A 84 0.35 -13.06 -12.19
N ASP A 85 0.85 -13.94 -11.34
CA ASP A 85 0.64 -15.38 -11.39
C ASP A 85 0.38 -15.91 -9.97
N ASP A 86 0.53 -17.21 -9.76
CA ASP A 86 0.35 -17.83 -8.44
C ASP A 86 1.58 -17.70 -7.54
N THR A 87 2.59 -16.93 -7.96
CA THR A 87 3.80 -16.70 -7.18
C THR A 87 3.99 -15.23 -6.87
N THR A 88 4.55 -14.92 -5.71
CA THR A 88 4.99 -13.58 -5.34
C THR A 88 6.17 -13.67 -4.40
N SER A 89 7.07 -12.71 -4.47
CA SER A 89 8.26 -12.64 -3.62
C SER A 89 8.29 -11.41 -2.72
N ILE A 90 7.37 -10.50 -2.93
CA ILE A 90 7.21 -9.28 -2.11
C ILE A 90 5.74 -8.85 -2.13
N PHE A 91 5.25 -8.32 -1.04
CA PHE A 91 3.93 -7.69 -0.96
C PHE A 91 3.92 -6.58 0.09
N LEU A 92 3.02 -5.63 -0.10
CA LEU A 92 2.70 -4.63 0.91
C LEU A 92 1.96 -5.29 2.06
N ASN A 93 2.36 -4.99 3.29
CA ASN A 93 1.71 -5.49 4.50
C ASN A 93 1.07 -4.32 5.25
N LEU A 94 -0.25 -4.34 5.38
CA LEU A 94 -1.01 -3.36 6.13
C LEU A 94 -1.43 -3.96 7.47
N ARG A 95 -0.99 -3.35 8.56
CA ARG A 95 -1.36 -3.76 9.91
C ARG A 95 -2.48 -2.86 10.40
N VAL A 96 -3.62 -3.44 10.71
CA VAL A 96 -4.86 -2.72 11.03
C VAL A 96 -5.37 -3.05 12.42
N ALA A 97 -6.12 -2.12 13.01
CA ALA A 97 -6.72 -2.32 14.33
C ALA A 97 -8.04 -3.13 14.27
N ASP A 98 -8.76 -3.04 13.15
CA ASP A 98 -10.05 -3.72 12.93
C ASP A 98 -10.11 -4.25 11.50
N ILE A 99 -9.73 -5.50 11.32
CA ILE A 99 -9.66 -6.12 10.00
C ILE A 99 -11.05 -6.36 9.38
N ASP A 100 -12.06 -6.63 10.21
CA ASP A 100 -13.42 -6.87 9.72
C ASP A 100 -14.04 -5.60 9.17
N ALA A 101 -13.81 -4.46 9.83
CA ALA A 101 -14.19 -3.15 9.31
C ALA A 101 -13.47 -2.82 7.99
N CYS A 102 -12.16 -3.02 7.93
CA CYS A 102 -11.38 -2.81 6.71
C CYS A 102 -11.86 -3.69 5.56
N TYR A 103 -12.06 -4.98 5.82
CA TYR A 103 -12.56 -5.92 4.81
C TYR A 103 -13.91 -5.48 4.24
N ARG A 104 -14.86 -5.12 5.11
CA ARG A 104 -16.19 -4.66 4.71
C ARG A 104 -16.10 -3.36 3.89
N GLU A 105 -15.46 -2.34 4.43
CA GLU A 105 -15.40 -1.01 3.80
C GLU A 105 -14.65 -1.04 2.47
N TRP A 106 -13.52 -1.73 2.41
CA TRP A 106 -12.73 -1.81 1.17
C TRP A 106 -13.41 -2.66 0.11
N SER A 107 -14.10 -3.76 0.52
CA SER A 107 -14.92 -4.55 -0.39
C SER A 107 -16.07 -3.73 -1.00
N GLU A 108 -16.75 -2.93 -0.19
CA GLU A 108 -17.81 -2.02 -0.65
C GLU A 108 -17.29 -0.99 -1.65
N ARG A 109 -16.03 -0.59 -1.54
CA ARG A 109 -15.36 0.34 -2.46
C ARG A 109 -14.76 -0.34 -3.68
N GLY A 110 -14.82 -1.67 -3.77
CA GLY A 110 -14.40 -2.43 -4.94
C GLY A 110 -13.09 -3.21 -4.80
N ALA A 111 -12.52 -3.33 -3.60
CA ALA A 111 -11.33 -4.17 -3.39
C ALA A 111 -11.65 -5.65 -3.64
N GLU A 112 -10.72 -6.35 -4.29
CA GLU A 112 -10.83 -7.78 -4.59
C GLU A 112 -9.98 -8.58 -3.60
N PHE A 113 -10.63 -9.17 -2.61
CA PHE A 113 -9.98 -10.04 -1.63
C PHE A 113 -9.89 -11.49 -2.13
N VAL A 114 -8.76 -12.13 -1.82
CA VAL A 114 -8.54 -13.55 -2.10
C VAL A 114 -9.42 -14.42 -1.20
N THR A 115 -9.52 -14.05 0.08
CA THR A 115 -10.43 -14.66 1.07
C THR A 115 -10.97 -13.58 2.02
N PRO A 116 -12.07 -13.86 2.74
CA PRO A 116 -12.39 -13.12 3.96
C PRO A 116 -11.27 -13.26 5.01
N PRO A 117 -11.27 -12.43 6.07
CA PRO A 117 -10.33 -12.59 7.18
C PRO A 117 -10.36 -13.98 7.79
N ILE A 118 -9.18 -14.56 8.03
CA ILE A 118 -9.00 -15.90 8.60
C ILE A 118 -8.11 -15.79 9.84
N ASP A 119 -8.57 -16.37 10.94
CA ASP A 119 -7.80 -16.49 12.18
C ASP A 119 -6.66 -17.51 11.97
N ARG A 120 -5.41 -17.04 12.12
CA ARG A 120 -4.19 -17.84 12.01
C ARG A 120 -3.48 -18.02 13.35
N GLY A 121 -4.14 -17.71 14.46
CA GLY A 121 -3.59 -17.78 15.81
C GLY A 121 -2.98 -16.45 16.25
N PRO A 122 -1.70 -16.18 15.94
CA PRO A 122 -1.05 -14.91 16.30
C PRO A 122 -1.68 -13.68 15.67
N GLU A 123 -2.35 -13.86 14.56
CA GLU A 123 -3.01 -12.77 13.83
C GLU A 123 -4.20 -13.28 13.00
N ILE A 124 -5.11 -12.37 12.76
CA ILE A 124 -6.18 -12.53 11.77
C ILE A 124 -5.71 -11.83 10.51
N ARG A 125 -5.80 -12.48 9.36
CA ARG A 125 -5.32 -11.89 8.12
C ARG A 125 -6.10 -12.30 6.90
N CYS A 126 -6.02 -11.48 5.87
CA CYS A 126 -6.49 -11.77 4.53
C CYS A 126 -5.57 -11.08 3.52
N TYR A 127 -5.72 -11.43 2.26
CA TYR A 127 -4.96 -10.86 1.16
C TYR A 127 -5.93 -10.27 0.14
N MET A 128 -5.50 -9.20 -0.52
CA MET A 128 -6.17 -8.65 -1.68
C MET A 128 -5.17 -8.40 -2.80
N ARG A 129 -5.66 -8.13 -3.99
CA ARG A 129 -4.85 -7.71 -5.13
C ARG A 129 -5.17 -6.27 -5.49
N ASP A 130 -4.16 -5.51 -5.83
CA ASP A 130 -4.34 -4.20 -6.41
C ASP A 130 -4.71 -4.31 -7.92
N PRO A 131 -4.99 -3.19 -8.63
CA PRO A 131 -5.39 -3.23 -10.04
C PRO A 131 -4.38 -3.90 -10.99
N ASP A 132 -3.10 -3.92 -10.65
CA ASP A 132 -2.05 -4.59 -11.43
C ASP A 132 -1.79 -6.04 -10.97
N GLY A 133 -2.50 -6.50 -9.94
CA GLY A 133 -2.37 -7.85 -9.40
C GLY A 133 -1.34 -7.98 -8.29
N TYR A 134 -0.74 -6.90 -7.82
CA TYR A 134 0.15 -6.94 -6.64
C TYR A 134 -0.62 -7.41 -5.41
N MET A 135 -0.01 -8.33 -4.68
CA MET A 135 -0.57 -8.81 -3.42
C MET A 135 -0.41 -7.75 -2.31
N ILE A 136 -1.44 -7.64 -1.49
CA ILE A 136 -1.44 -6.84 -0.28
C ILE A 136 -1.96 -7.71 0.86
N GLU A 137 -1.16 -7.87 1.92
CA GLU A 137 -1.61 -8.52 3.15
C GLU A 137 -2.26 -7.51 4.06
N VAL A 138 -3.39 -7.86 4.63
CA VAL A 138 -4.04 -7.12 5.71
C VAL A 138 -4.04 -8.01 6.95
N GLY A 139 -3.47 -7.52 8.04
CA GLY A 139 -3.31 -8.29 9.26
C GLY A 139 -3.68 -7.50 10.52
N GLN A 140 -4.32 -8.18 11.44
CA GLN A 140 -4.63 -7.69 12.79
C GLN A 140 -4.04 -8.62 13.82
N SER A 141 -3.29 -8.07 14.77
CA SER A 141 -2.77 -8.85 15.92
C SER A 141 -3.91 -9.34 16.81
N THR A 142 -3.84 -10.59 17.25
CA THR A 142 -4.74 -11.16 18.27
C THR A 142 -4.29 -10.83 19.68
N GLY A 143 -3.11 -10.20 19.83
CA GLY A 143 -2.49 -9.91 21.12
C GLY A 143 -1.42 -10.92 21.56
N LEU A 144 -1.26 -12.02 20.80
CA LEU A 144 -0.14 -12.95 21.01
C LEU A 144 1.20 -12.36 20.55
N LEU A 145 1.15 -11.46 19.56
CA LEU A 145 2.29 -10.68 19.11
C LEU A 145 2.04 -9.21 19.42
N SER A 146 2.83 -8.64 20.31
CA SER A 146 2.73 -7.24 20.68
C SER A 146 4.09 -6.55 20.59
N GLY A 147 4.09 -5.25 20.46
CA GLY A 147 5.29 -4.42 20.36
C GLY A 147 5.00 -2.99 20.79
N GLN A 148 5.92 -2.07 20.49
CA GLN A 148 5.80 -0.66 20.90
C GLN A 148 4.51 0.02 20.43
N LEU A 149 3.95 -0.42 19.31
CA LEU A 149 2.72 0.13 18.75
C LEU A 149 1.45 -0.61 19.24
N ALA A 150 1.59 -1.68 20.01
CA ALA A 150 0.44 -2.41 20.56
C ALA A 150 -0.17 -1.65 21.73
N LYS A 151 -1.49 -1.58 21.78
CA LYS A 151 -2.21 -0.96 22.91
C LYS A 151 -2.26 -1.86 24.15
N LYS A 152 -2.15 -3.17 23.95
CA LYS A 152 -2.17 -4.18 25.03
C LYS A 152 -0.98 -5.11 24.86
N ARG A 153 -0.42 -5.54 25.97
CA ARG A 153 0.62 -6.56 26.01
C ARG A 153 -0.01 -7.94 26.23
N PRO A 154 0.71 -9.04 25.93
CA PRO A 154 0.18 -10.39 26.15
C PRO A 154 -0.28 -10.61 27.61
N GLU A 155 0.45 -10.06 28.58
CA GLU A 155 0.10 -10.14 30.02
C GLU A 155 -1.16 -9.34 30.39
N ASP A 156 -1.58 -8.40 29.57
CA ASP A 156 -2.77 -7.58 29.78
C ASP A 156 -4.04 -8.22 29.18
N LEU A 157 -3.89 -9.37 28.52
CA LEU A 157 -5.01 -10.09 27.92
C LEU A 157 -5.64 -11.04 28.92
N PRO A 158 -6.99 -11.17 28.93
CA PRO A 158 -7.64 -12.16 29.76
C PRO A 158 -7.17 -13.56 29.36
N GLY A 159 -6.81 -14.34 30.35
CA GLY A 159 -6.41 -15.75 30.20
C GLY A 159 -7.51 -16.65 29.68
#